data_1bca5499c446cfbf82cd81b247bbdd1c
#
_entry.id   1bca5499c446cfbf82cd81b247bbdd1c
#
_cell.length_a   1.000
_cell.length_b   1.000
_cell.length_c   1.000
_cell.angle_alpha   90.00
_cell.angle_beta   90.00
_cell.angle_gamma   90.00
#
_symmetry.space_group_name_H-M   'P 1'
#
loop_
_entity.id
_entity.type
_entity.pdbx_description
1 polymer ?
#
loop_
_entity_poly.entity_id
_entity_poly.type
_entity_poly.pdbx_seq_one_letter_code
_entity_poly.pdbx_strand_id
1 'polypeptide(L)'
;MSGNKQIKHIMFKHIVMWRFIEGANGKSKQQHALWVKEHLEALVGVVPEIRSLEVGVNVCVAGTAYDAVLVSAFDDADAMERYKVHPAHVEVAAYFKGITEGRAEADYNI
;
A
#
# COMPACT_ATOMS: atom_id res chain seq x y z
N MET A 1 -7.57 32.92 -17.04
CA MET A 1 -7.40 32.33 -16.96
C MET A 1 -7.00 31.44 -16.80
N SER A 2 -6.83 31.77 -16.68
CA SER A 2 -6.47 30.88 -16.55
C SER A 2 -6.29 29.98 -16.09
N GLY A 3 -6.19 30.15 -15.90
CA GLY A 3 -6.00 29.27 -15.53
C GLY A 3 -5.89 28.38 -15.26
N ASN A 4 -5.96 28.38 -15.34
CA ASN A 4 -6.00 27.46 -15.26
C ASN A 4 -5.50 26.47 -15.17
N LYS A 5 -5.20 26.44 -15.25
CA LYS A 5 -4.65 25.71 -15.21
C LYS A 5 -4.29 24.87 -14.56
N GLN A 6 -4.31 24.97 -14.19
CA GLN A 6 -3.99 24.28 -13.60
C GLN A 6 -4.19 23.30 -13.05
N ILE A 7 -4.32 23.53 -12.99
CA ILE A 7 -4.64 22.52 -12.48
C ILE A 7 -4.24 21.32 -12.64
N LYS A 8 -3.81 21.47 -12.70
CA LYS A 8 -3.36 20.49 -13.05
C LYS A 8 -3.00 19.44 -12.41
N HIS A 9 -2.38 19.48 -11.67
CA HIS A 9 -1.85 18.19 -11.42
C HIS A 9 -2.59 17.50 -10.29
N ILE A 10 -3.28 16.43 -10.64
CA ILE A 10 -4.06 15.64 -9.70
C ILE A 10 -3.33 14.33 -9.49
N MET A 11 -3.11 13.99 -8.24
CA MET A 11 -2.54 12.68 -7.90
C MET A 11 -3.66 11.72 -7.59
N PHE A 12 -3.44 10.47 -7.98
CA PHE A 12 -4.33 9.36 -7.61
C PHE A 12 -3.73 8.66 -6.39
N LYS A 13 -4.50 8.58 -5.31
CA LYS A 13 -4.04 7.97 -4.07
C LYS A 13 -4.64 6.58 -3.90
N HIS A 14 -3.81 5.67 -3.44
CA HIS A 14 -4.19 4.27 -3.20
C HIS A 14 -3.82 3.95 -1.77
N ILE A 15 -4.83 3.73 -0.93
CA ILE A 15 -4.66 3.49 0.50
C ILE A 15 -5.18 2.09 0.82
N VAL A 16 -4.36 1.28 1.50
CA VAL A 16 -4.76 -0.06 1.91
C VAL A 16 -4.36 -0.26 3.36
N MET A 17 -5.23 -0.90 4.15
CA MET A 17 -4.91 -1.29 5.50
C MET A 17 -5.11 -2.78 5.66
N TRP A 18 -4.26 -3.41 6.48
CA TRP A 18 -4.34 -4.86 6.72
C TRP A 18 -4.36 -5.18 8.19
N ARG A 19 -5.12 -6.23 8.53
CA ARG A 19 -4.98 -6.94 9.80
C ARG A 19 -4.35 -8.28 9.50
N PHE A 20 -3.32 -8.63 10.26
CA PHE A 20 -2.62 -9.89 10.06
C PHE A 20 -3.04 -10.90 11.13
N ILE A 21 -2.91 -12.18 10.79
CA ILE A 21 -3.24 -13.27 11.70
C ILE A 21 -2.03 -13.51 12.59
N GLU A 22 -2.23 -13.36 13.92
CA GLU A 22 -1.16 -13.60 14.88
C GLU A 22 -0.69 -15.06 14.76
N GLY A 23 0.61 -15.25 14.60
CA GLY A 23 1.21 -16.58 14.52
C GLY A 23 1.19 -17.21 13.15
N ALA A 24 0.54 -16.60 12.15
CA ALA A 24 0.52 -17.15 10.79
C ALA A 24 1.95 -17.30 10.26
N ASN A 25 2.26 -18.46 9.71
CA ASN A 25 3.59 -18.81 9.22
C ASN A 25 4.68 -18.61 10.28
N GLY A 26 4.31 -18.76 11.55
CA GLY A 26 5.24 -18.67 12.68
C GLY A 26 5.68 -17.25 13.03
N LYS A 27 4.97 -16.23 12.53
CA LYS A 27 5.34 -14.83 12.76
C LYS A 27 4.23 -14.06 13.46
N SER A 28 4.61 -13.07 14.26
CA SER A 28 3.66 -12.19 14.91
C SER A 28 3.08 -11.19 13.92
N LYS A 29 1.98 -10.55 14.30
CA LYS A 29 1.39 -9.46 13.52
C LYS A 29 2.42 -8.38 13.22
N GLN A 30 3.23 -8.01 14.21
CA GLN A 30 4.23 -6.98 14.02
C GLN A 30 5.31 -7.42 13.04
N GLN A 31 5.73 -8.67 13.09
CA GLN A 31 6.70 -9.19 12.13
C GLN A 31 6.15 -9.14 10.71
N HIS A 32 4.87 -9.47 10.54
CA HIS A 32 4.22 -9.36 9.22
C HIS A 32 4.19 -7.90 8.76
N ALA A 33 3.82 -6.97 9.66
CA ALA A 33 3.75 -5.56 9.30
C ALA A 33 5.12 -5.02 8.88
N LEU A 34 6.17 -5.40 9.59
CA LEU A 34 7.54 -4.97 9.25
C LEU A 34 8.00 -5.54 7.93
N TRP A 35 7.68 -6.81 7.66
CA TRP A 35 8.00 -7.43 6.38
C TRP A 35 7.31 -6.69 5.23
N VAL A 36 6.03 -6.37 5.41
CA VAL A 36 5.25 -5.67 4.40
C VAL A 36 5.83 -4.28 4.14
N LYS A 37 6.19 -3.57 5.21
CA LYS A 37 6.81 -2.26 5.09
C LYS A 37 8.09 -2.34 4.26
N GLU A 38 8.98 -3.25 4.61
CA GLU A 38 10.26 -3.36 3.94
C GLU A 38 10.09 -3.68 2.45
N HIS A 39 9.23 -4.65 2.14
CA HIS A 39 9.14 -5.16 0.77
C HIS A 39 8.28 -4.28 -0.14
N LEU A 40 7.27 -3.61 0.39
CA LEU A 40 6.50 -2.66 -0.42
C LEU A 40 7.29 -1.38 -0.66
N GLU A 41 7.97 -0.85 0.37
CA GLU A 41 8.77 0.36 0.19
C GLU A 41 9.94 0.14 -0.77
N ALA A 42 10.44 -1.09 -0.85
CA ALA A 42 11.50 -1.44 -1.79
C ALA A 42 11.05 -1.37 -3.26
N LEU A 43 9.74 -1.30 -3.52
CA LEU A 43 9.23 -1.21 -4.89
C LEU A 43 9.43 0.19 -5.49
N VAL A 44 9.68 1.19 -4.67
CA VAL A 44 9.96 2.55 -5.17
C VAL A 44 11.26 2.51 -5.98
N GLY A 45 11.19 3.00 -7.22
CA GLY A 45 12.33 2.96 -8.12
C GLY A 45 12.42 1.65 -8.93
N VAL A 46 11.71 0.60 -8.51
CA VAL A 46 11.64 -0.66 -9.25
C VAL A 46 10.40 -0.65 -10.15
N VAL A 47 9.26 -0.19 -9.60
CA VAL A 47 8.02 -0.03 -10.35
C VAL A 47 7.91 1.44 -10.72
N PRO A 48 8.09 1.80 -12.00
CA PRO A 48 8.19 3.22 -12.38
C PRO A 48 6.91 4.01 -12.18
N GLU A 49 5.76 3.36 -12.06
CA GLU A 49 4.47 4.04 -11.87
C GLU A 49 4.33 4.68 -10.49
N ILE A 50 5.12 4.24 -9.50
CA ILE A 50 4.99 4.73 -8.13
C ILE A 50 5.55 6.13 -8.03
N ARG A 51 4.73 7.11 -7.64
CA ARG A 51 5.18 8.48 -7.37
C ARG A 51 5.62 8.64 -5.93
N SER A 52 4.91 8.01 -5.01
CA SER A 52 5.32 7.93 -3.61
C SER A 52 4.69 6.71 -2.98
N LEU A 53 5.34 6.17 -1.97
CA LEU A 53 4.81 5.00 -1.28
C LEU A 53 5.46 4.92 0.09
N GLU A 54 4.60 4.80 1.11
CA GLU A 54 5.08 4.51 2.45
C GLU A 54 4.17 3.48 3.09
N VAL A 55 4.71 2.70 4.00
CA VAL A 55 3.92 1.78 4.82
C VAL A 55 4.11 2.17 6.26
N GLY A 56 2.99 2.47 6.94
CA GLY A 56 3.00 2.74 8.37
C GLY A 56 2.69 1.48 9.14
N VAL A 57 3.45 1.23 10.21
CA VAL A 57 3.19 0.11 11.12
C VAL A 57 2.46 0.69 12.33
N ASN A 58 1.32 0.08 12.68
CA ASN A 58 0.50 0.57 13.78
C ASN A 58 1.26 0.53 15.09
N VAL A 59 1.15 1.62 15.86
CA VAL A 59 1.82 1.73 17.17
C VAL A 59 0.85 1.84 18.34
N CYS A 60 -0.46 1.87 18.06
CA CYS A 60 -1.48 2.03 19.09
C CYS A 60 -2.30 0.76 19.24
N VAL A 61 -2.56 0.35 20.48
CA VAL A 61 -3.37 -0.84 20.74
C VAL A 61 -4.83 -0.41 20.85
N ALA A 62 -5.66 -0.90 19.91
CA ALA A 62 -7.10 -0.68 19.94
C ALA A 62 -7.77 -1.80 19.16
N GLY A 63 -8.96 -2.20 19.62
CA GLY A 63 -9.69 -3.31 18.97
C GLY A 63 -10.08 -3.04 17.55
N THR A 64 -10.18 -1.76 17.16
CA THR A 64 -10.53 -1.35 15.81
C THR A 64 -9.31 -1.05 14.94
N ALA A 65 -8.10 -1.09 15.49
CA ALA A 65 -6.90 -0.72 14.73
C ALA A 65 -6.50 -1.82 13.76
N TYR A 66 -6.02 -1.41 12.59
CA TYR A 66 -5.36 -2.30 11.64
C TYR A 66 -3.87 -2.32 11.96
N ASP A 67 -3.15 -3.30 11.43
CA ASP A 67 -1.75 -3.52 11.80
C ASP A 67 -0.79 -2.73 10.93
N ALA A 68 -1.15 -2.47 9.69
CA ALA A 68 -0.29 -1.72 8.76
C ALA A 68 -1.16 -0.96 7.76
N VAL A 69 -0.62 0.17 7.28
CA VAL A 69 -1.30 0.98 6.27
C VAL A 69 -0.32 1.31 5.15
N LEU A 70 -0.78 1.14 3.91
CA LEU A 70 -0.07 1.56 2.71
C LEU A 70 -0.66 2.89 2.26
N VAL A 71 0.20 3.89 2.07
CA VAL A 71 -0.20 5.18 1.50
C VAL A 71 0.65 5.38 0.25
N SER A 72 0.01 5.36 -0.91
CA SER A 72 0.74 5.44 -2.17
C SER A 72 0.07 6.40 -3.13
N ALA A 73 0.84 6.90 -4.09
CA ALA A 73 0.37 7.87 -5.06
C ALA A 73 0.87 7.51 -6.46
N PHE A 74 0.02 7.73 -7.44
CA PHE A 74 0.26 7.45 -8.85
C PHE A 74 -0.25 8.62 -9.67
N ASP A 75 0.14 8.69 -10.95
CA ASP A 75 -0.35 9.75 -11.83
C ASP A 75 -1.87 9.65 -12.02
N ASP A 76 -2.37 8.43 -12.16
CA ASP A 76 -3.80 8.17 -12.40
C ASP A 76 -4.13 6.72 -12.06
N ALA A 77 -5.40 6.36 -12.21
CA ALA A 77 -5.87 5.02 -11.92
C ALA A 77 -5.22 3.97 -12.83
N ASP A 78 -4.94 4.32 -14.09
CA ASP A 78 -4.31 3.38 -15.01
C ASP A 78 -2.89 3.05 -14.57
N ALA A 79 -2.16 4.05 -14.05
CA ALA A 79 -0.82 3.81 -13.51
C ALA A 79 -0.88 2.86 -12.32
N MET A 80 -1.88 3.03 -11.44
CA MET A 80 -2.07 2.13 -10.30
C MET A 80 -2.36 0.71 -10.77
N GLU A 81 -3.16 0.55 -11.83
CA GLU A 81 -3.43 -0.78 -12.38
C GLU A 81 -2.17 -1.43 -12.94
N ARG A 82 -1.29 -0.65 -13.62
CA ARG A 82 -0.02 -1.19 -14.11
C ARG A 82 0.89 -1.60 -12.96
N TYR A 83 0.88 -0.84 -11.86
CA TYR A 83 1.60 -1.21 -10.64
C TYR A 83 1.13 -2.56 -10.10
N LYS A 84 -0.19 -2.75 -10.03
CA LYS A 84 -0.74 -3.98 -9.45
C LYS A 84 -0.31 -5.23 -10.21
N VAL A 85 -0.15 -5.16 -11.51
CA VAL A 85 0.21 -6.31 -12.34
C VAL A 85 1.71 -6.41 -12.60
N HIS A 86 2.49 -5.43 -12.13
CA HIS A 86 3.94 -5.48 -12.30
C HIS A 86 4.50 -6.71 -11.59
N PRO A 87 5.39 -7.47 -12.23
CA PRO A 87 5.92 -8.70 -11.61
C PRO A 87 6.50 -8.50 -10.22
N ALA A 88 7.18 -7.37 -9.98
CA ALA A 88 7.76 -7.11 -8.65
C ALA A 88 6.68 -6.93 -7.59
N HIS A 89 5.54 -6.31 -7.93
CA HIS A 89 4.42 -6.18 -7.01
C HIS A 89 3.73 -7.53 -6.80
N VAL A 90 3.51 -8.28 -7.88
CA VAL A 90 2.86 -9.59 -7.79
C VAL A 90 3.62 -10.50 -6.85
N GLU A 91 4.95 -10.45 -6.90
CA GLU A 91 5.79 -11.27 -6.02
C GLU A 91 5.59 -10.89 -4.54
N VAL A 92 5.57 -9.60 -4.23
CA VAL A 92 5.33 -9.13 -2.86
C VAL A 92 3.92 -9.47 -2.42
N ALA A 93 2.94 -9.28 -3.31
CA ALA A 93 1.53 -9.50 -2.99
C ALA A 93 1.24 -10.95 -2.61
N ALA A 94 2.02 -11.89 -3.12
CA ALA A 94 1.84 -13.31 -2.78
C ALA A 94 2.05 -13.58 -1.29
N TYR A 95 2.80 -12.73 -0.59
CA TYR A 95 3.05 -12.89 0.84
C TYR A 95 1.77 -12.78 1.67
N PHE A 96 0.81 -11.98 1.21
CA PHE A 96 -0.42 -11.73 1.98
C PHE A 96 -1.34 -12.92 2.08
N LYS A 97 -1.15 -13.91 1.22
CA LYS A 97 -2.03 -15.08 1.20
C LYS A 97 -1.82 -15.91 2.47
N GLY A 98 -2.91 -16.16 3.17
CA GLY A 98 -2.89 -17.00 4.36
C GLY A 98 -2.45 -16.29 5.62
N ILE A 99 -2.08 -15.02 5.55
CA ILE A 99 -1.66 -14.28 6.75
C ILE A 99 -2.57 -13.09 7.07
N THR A 100 -3.55 -12.80 6.22
CA THR A 100 -4.39 -11.61 6.34
C THR A 100 -5.78 -12.03 6.79
N GLU A 101 -6.29 -11.38 7.84
CA GLU A 101 -7.66 -11.60 8.31
C GLU A 101 -8.56 -10.39 8.11
N GLY A 102 -8.01 -9.27 7.62
CA GLY A 102 -8.81 -8.09 7.31
C GLY A 102 -8.07 -7.17 6.37
N ARG A 103 -8.80 -6.55 5.45
CA ARG A 103 -8.24 -5.61 4.48
C ARG A 103 -9.27 -4.55 4.17
N ALA A 104 -8.81 -3.30 4.10
CA ALA A 104 -9.65 -2.17 3.71
C ALA A 104 -8.89 -1.38 2.65
N GLU A 105 -9.61 -0.79 1.73
CA GLU A 105 -9.01 -0.06 0.62
C GLU A 105 -9.84 1.18 0.31
N ALA A 106 -9.15 2.27 -0.04
CA ALA A 106 -9.79 3.47 -0.58
C ALA A 106 -8.87 4.08 -1.62
N ASP A 107 -9.43 4.40 -2.77
CA ASP A 107 -8.70 5.00 -3.89
C ASP A 107 -9.41 6.31 -4.25
N TYR A 108 -8.65 7.39 -4.40
CA TYR A 108 -9.27 8.69 -4.66
C TYR A 108 -8.28 9.64 -5.32
N ASN A 109 -8.83 10.66 -5.96
CA ASN A 109 -8.04 11.76 -6.55
C ASN A 109 -8.01 12.94 -5.60
N ILE A 110 -6.87 13.62 -5.59
CA ILE A 110 -6.75 14.88 -4.84
C ILE A 110 -6.45 16.03 -5.77
#